data_42c8865dd2e654b9b697b0f746d47d07
#
_entry.id   42c8865dd2e654b9b697b0f746d47d07
#
_cell.length_a   1.000
_cell.length_b   1.000
_cell.length_c   1.000
_cell.angle_alpha   90.00
_cell.angle_beta   90.00
_cell.angle_gamma   90.00
#
_symmetry.space_group_name_H-M   'P 1'
#
loop_
_entity.id
_entity.type
_entity.pdbx_description
1 polymer ?
#
loop_
_entity_poly.entity_id
_entity_poly.type
_entity_poly.pdbx_seq_one_letter_code
_entity_poly.pdbx_strand_id
1 'polypeptide(L)'
;LAALGVVVLLGGFMAACEQAPPERVITYRIATRGHITADLGQFAQHVAVTLSDPRGWSAGGAIQFKQVPGAANFTIVLAQASTLPSFGPPCSSQWSCRSGSNVVINQDRWQGATSTWPYGLDSYRHYVVNHEVGHWMGLGHANCGGGAGARAPVMAQQSKGGAAKGACRFNVWPNPDEISAASRNRGATPRYSGVPNPDDPFGSLDSVTVERDAQGRPVKVRLVGWTADGDTRNPLGVAILVDGQLADFALADKERPDLAKFLPYLGTAHGYDHEIMVDPSAEVVCVSAGGVSAGYPFVRLGCDVVK
;
A
#
# COMPACT_ATOMS: atom_id res chain seq x y z
N LEU A 1 -53.49 38.44 8.11
CA LEU A 1 -52.83 37.68 7.03
C LEU A 1 -51.40 37.36 7.46
N ALA A 2 -51.17 36.17 8.00
CA ALA A 2 -49.84 35.70 8.40
C ALA A 2 -49.21 34.89 7.25
N ALA A 3 -48.06 35.32 6.79
CA ALA A 3 -47.27 34.61 5.79
C ALA A 3 -46.42 33.55 6.50
N LEU A 4 -46.70 32.25 6.21
CA LEU A 4 -45.82 31.15 6.59
C LEU A 4 -44.62 31.11 5.60
N GLY A 5 -43.45 31.38 6.13
CA GLY A 5 -42.21 31.13 5.43
C GLY A 5 -41.84 29.65 5.48
N VAL A 6 -41.81 28.99 4.32
CA VAL A 6 -41.28 27.63 4.16
C VAL A 6 -39.77 27.69 4.12
N VAL A 7 -39.10 27.18 5.15
CA VAL A 7 -37.66 26.96 5.16
C VAL A 7 -37.40 25.60 4.47
N VAL A 8 -36.91 25.66 3.25
CA VAL A 8 -36.39 24.47 2.54
C VAL A 8 -34.97 24.24 3.04
N LEU A 9 -34.80 23.24 3.91
CA LEU A 9 -33.50 22.69 4.27
C LEU A 9 -33.00 21.85 3.06
N LEU A 10 -32.13 22.43 2.26
CA LEU A 10 -31.32 21.69 1.29
C LEU A 10 -30.26 20.90 2.06
N GLY A 11 -30.60 19.68 2.45
CA GLY A 11 -29.66 18.69 2.94
C GLY A 11 -28.74 18.28 1.78
N GLY A 12 -27.53 18.86 1.74
CA GLY A 12 -26.47 18.40 0.88
C GLY A 12 -26.07 16.97 1.29
N PHE A 13 -26.49 15.96 0.54
CA PHE A 13 -25.91 14.64 0.64
C PHE A 13 -24.45 14.73 0.17
N MET A 14 -23.52 14.69 1.11
CA MET A 14 -22.14 14.33 0.81
C MET A 14 -22.19 12.89 0.32
N ALA A 15 -22.16 12.70 -0.99
CA ALA A 15 -21.89 11.40 -1.57
C ALA A 15 -20.46 11.02 -1.17
N ALA A 16 -20.34 10.23 -0.09
CA ALA A 16 -19.11 9.50 0.13
C ALA A 16 -18.80 8.75 -1.17
N CYS A 17 -17.60 8.88 -1.69
CA CYS A 17 -17.15 8.07 -2.82
C CYS A 17 -17.16 6.61 -2.35
N GLU A 18 -18.29 5.93 -2.50
CA GLU A 18 -18.47 4.53 -2.20
C GLU A 18 -17.61 3.75 -3.20
N GLN A 19 -16.56 3.14 -2.70
CA GLN A 19 -15.71 2.28 -3.54
C GLN A 19 -16.59 1.18 -4.14
N ALA A 20 -16.52 1.02 -5.44
CA ALA A 20 -17.27 -0.04 -6.11
C ALA A 20 -16.97 -1.40 -5.48
N PRO A 21 -17.97 -2.28 -5.28
CA PRO A 21 -17.74 -3.58 -4.63
C PRO A 21 -16.69 -4.41 -5.38
N PRO A 22 -15.96 -5.29 -4.68
CA PRO A 22 -14.93 -6.11 -5.32
C PRO A 22 -15.56 -7.02 -6.38
N GLU A 23 -14.87 -7.21 -7.51
CA GLU A 23 -15.29 -8.14 -8.57
C GLU A 23 -15.12 -9.59 -8.14
N ARG A 24 -14.14 -9.83 -7.24
CA ARG A 24 -13.82 -11.15 -6.72
C ARG A 24 -13.56 -11.11 -5.23
N VAL A 25 -14.14 -12.06 -4.51
CA VAL A 25 -13.78 -12.37 -3.11
C VAL A 25 -13.00 -13.67 -3.13
N ILE A 26 -11.76 -13.62 -2.63
CA ILE A 26 -10.87 -14.78 -2.48
C ILE A 26 -10.73 -15.05 -0.99
N THR A 27 -11.10 -16.25 -0.56
CA THR A 27 -10.98 -16.64 0.84
C THR A 27 -9.64 -17.32 1.11
N TYR A 28 -9.05 -17.03 2.26
CA TYR A 28 -7.88 -17.74 2.75
C TYR A 28 -8.04 -18.11 4.23
N ARG A 29 -7.33 -19.14 4.66
CA ARG A 29 -7.20 -19.45 6.08
C ARG A 29 -5.72 -19.49 6.46
N ILE A 30 -5.44 -19.31 7.75
CA ILE A 30 -4.11 -19.47 8.31
C ILE A 30 -4.04 -20.82 9.03
N ALA A 31 -2.91 -21.49 8.87
CA ALA A 31 -2.59 -22.75 9.53
C ALA A 31 -1.10 -22.77 9.93
N THR A 32 -0.74 -23.74 10.76
CA THR A 32 0.64 -23.95 11.18
C THR A 32 1.10 -25.36 10.90
N ARG A 33 2.42 -25.57 10.78
CA ARG A 33 3.04 -26.88 10.63
C ARG A 33 4.33 -26.99 11.44
N GLY A 34 4.42 -27.98 12.30
CA GLY A 34 5.57 -28.17 13.20
C GLY A 34 5.53 -27.26 14.43
N HIS A 35 6.68 -27.07 15.06
CA HIS A 35 6.82 -26.21 16.22
C HIS A 35 6.97 -24.73 15.79
N ILE A 36 6.03 -23.90 16.22
CA ILE A 36 6.00 -22.49 15.87
C ILE A 36 6.37 -21.65 17.10
N THR A 37 7.40 -20.81 16.92
CA THR A 37 7.90 -19.86 17.91
C THR A 37 7.58 -18.41 17.57
N ALA A 38 7.13 -18.16 16.33
CA ALA A 38 6.71 -16.84 15.90
C ALA A 38 5.33 -16.48 16.49
N ASP A 39 5.09 -15.19 16.70
CA ASP A 39 3.79 -14.68 17.11
C ASP A 39 2.77 -14.85 15.97
N LEU A 40 1.78 -15.72 16.19
CA LEU A 40 0.74 -16.04 15.21
C LEU A 40 -0.25 -14.88 15.01
N GLY A 41 -0.47 -14.06 16.03
CA GLY A 41 -1.30 -12.86 15.89
C GLY A 41 -0.65 -11.84 14.97
N GLN A 42 0.64 -11.57 15.18
CA GLN A 42 1.42 -10.70 14.31
C GLN A 42 1.50 -11.27 12.88
N PHE A 43 1.68 -12.59 12.73
CA PHE A 43 1.68 -13.24 11.42
C PHE A 43 0.36 -13.03 10.68
N ALA A 44 -0.76 -13.30 11.34
CA ALA A 44 -2.10 -13.16 10.74
C ALA A 44 -2.40 -11.71 10.35
N GLN A 45 -2.07 -10.76 11.22
CA GLN A 45 -2.24 -9.35 10.96
C GLN A 45 -1.40 -8.89 9.76
N HIS A 46 -0.13 -9.28 9.71
CA HIS A 46 0.77 -8.91 8.62
C HIS A 46 0.31 -9.47 7.27
N VAL A 47 -0.15 -10.72 7.25
CA VAL A 47 -0.76 -11.34 6.06
C VAL A 47 -1.99 -10.55 5.61
N ALA A 48 -2.89 -10.21 6.53
CA ALA A 48 -4.09 -9.46 6.21
C ALA A 48 -3.77 -8.07 5.62
N VAL A 49 -2.84 -7.34 6.23
CA VAL A 49 -2.36 -6.03 5.74
C VAL A 49 -1.74 -6.18 4.34
N THR A 50 -0.87 -7.17 4.13
CA THR A 50 -0.24 -7.40 2.82
C THR A 50 -1.27 -7.67 1.73
N LEU A 51 -2.26 -8.50 2.00
CA LEU A 51 -3.24 -8.92 1.00
C LEU A 51 -4.31 -7.86 0.72
N SER A 52 -4.56 -6.95 1.68
CA SER A 52 -5.51 -5.84 1.49
C SER A 52 -4.88 -4.59 0.90
N ASP A 53 -3.56 -4.50 0.84
CA ASP A 53 -2.85 -3.33 0.33
C ASP A 53 -3.19 -3.09 -1.15
N PRO A 54 -3.60 -1.88 -1.54
CA PRO A 54 -3.99 -1.56 -2.93
C PRO A 54 -2.85 -1.72 -3.92
N ARG A 55 -1.60 -1.64 -3.48
CA ARG A 55 -0.39 -1.87 -4.30
C ARG A 55 -0.15 -3.35 -4.59
N GLY A 56 -0.82 -4.24 -3.84
CA GLY A 56 -0.64 -5.69 -3.92
C GLY A 56 -1.67 -6.38 -4.81
N TRP A 57 -1.90 -7.63 -4.49
CA TRP A 57 -2.81 -8.50 -5.22
C TRP A 57 -4.30 -8.12 -5.09
N SER A 58 -4.63 -7.18 -4.20
CA SER A 58 -6.00 -6.61 -4.14
C SER A 58 -6.38 -5.86 -5.43
N ALA A 59 -5.39 -5.54 -6.27
CA ALA A 59 -5.58 -4.92 -7.59
C ALA A 59 -6.45 -3.65 -7.53
N GLY A 60 -6.17 -2.77 -6.55
CA GLY A 60 -6.95 -1.55 -6.33
C GLY A 60 -8.35 -1.79 -5.78
N GLY A 61 -8.57 -2.90 -5.07
CA GLY A 61 -9.86 -3.28 -4.53
C GLY A 61 -10.74 -4.07 -5.49
N ALA A 62 -10.25 -4.43 -6.69
CA ALA A 62 -10.95 -5.36 -7.58
C ALA A 62 -11.03 -6.77 -6.97
N ILE A 63 -10.04 -7.16 -6.18
CA ILE A 63 -9.98 -8.42 -5.44
C ILE A 63 -10.00 -8.13 -3.95
N GLN A 64 -10.93 -8.72 -3.23
CA GLN A 64 -10.96 -8.74 -1.77
C GLN A 64 -10.45 -10.08 -1.26
N PHE A 65 -9.38 -10.07 -0.47
CA PHE A 65 -8.94 -11.24 0.28
C PHE A 65 -9.62 -11.27 1.65
N LYS A 66 -10.27 -12.38 1.97
CA LYS A 66 -11.01 -12.55 3.22
C LYS A 66 -10.50 -13.75 3.99
N GLN A 67 -10.00 -13.53 5.20
CA GLN A 67 -9.66 -14.63 6.09
C GLN A 67 -10.94 -15.32 6.61
N VAL A 68 -10.94 -16.65 6.59
CA VAL A 68 -12.03 -17.49 7.10
C VAL A 68 -11.50 -18.62 7.97
N PRO A 69 -12.25 -19.11 8.96
CA PRO A 69 -11.79 -20.18 9.83
C PRO A 69 -11.89 -21.58 9.19
N GLY A 70 -12.74 -21.73 8.17
CA GLY A 70 -13.09 -23.03 7.55
C GLY A 70 -12.49 -23.26 6.18
N ALA A 71 -13.26 -23.85 5.29
CA ALA A 71 -12.88 -24.07 3.90
C ALA A 71 -12.56 -22.74 3.19
N ALA A 72 -11.46 -22.71 2.47
CA ALA A 72 -10.97 -21.52 1.81
C ALA A 72 -10.38 -21.87 0.43
N ASN A 73 -10.23 -20.85 -0.43
CA ASN A 73 -9.61 -21.02 -1.73
C ASN A 73 -8.15 -21.44 -1.61
N PHE A 74 -7.45 -20.95 -0.57
CA PHE A 74 -6.08 -21.38 -0.25
C PHE A 74 -5.78 -21.27 1.25
N THR A 75 -4.67 -21.88 1.65
CA THR A 75 -4.20 -21.86 3.03
C THR A 75 -2.81 -21.21 3.07
N ILE A 76 -2.63 -20.21 3.93
CA ILE A 76 -1.30 -19.69 4.25
C ILE A 76 -0.82 -20.43 5.50
N VAL A 77 0.28 -21.16 5.35
CA VAL A 77 0.84 -22.00 6.40
C VAL A 77 2.14 -21.37 6.90
N LEU A 78 2.21 -21.04 8.18
CA LEU A 78 3.49 -20.78 8.83
C LEU A 78 4.08 -22.10 9.27
N ALA A 79 5.24 -22.47 8.74
CA ALA A 79 5.80 -23.78 8.91
C ALA A 79 7.21 -23.76 9.49
N GLN A 80 7.48 -24.64 10.44
CA GLN A 80 8.84 -24.96 10.89
C GLN A 80 9.67 -25.44 9.69
N ALA A 81 10.88 -24.91 9.52
CA ALA A 81 11.72 -25.15 8.34
C ALA A 81 11.86 -26.64 7.97
N SER A 82 12.08 -27.52 8.95
CA SER A 82 12.23 -28.96 8.75
C SER A 82 10.98 -29.66 8.21
N THR A 83 9.80 -29.03 8.33
CA THR A 83 8.53 -29.64 7.89
C THR A 83 8.14 -29.26 6.45
N LEU A 84 8.77 -28.26 5.85
CA LEU A 84 8.43 -27.80 4.50
C LEU A 84 8.54 -28.90 3.43
N PRO A 85 9.55 -29.77 3.43
CA PRO A 85 9.63 -30.85 2.44
C PRO A 85 8.40 -31.78 2.42
N SER A 86 7.63 -31.86 3.53
CA SER A 86 6.42 -32.70 3.59
C SER A 86 5.27 -32.17 2.70
N PHE A 87 5.35 -30.93 2.19
CA PHE A 87 4.39 -30.40 1.23
C PHE A 87 4.70 -30.84 -0.23
N GLY A 88 5.79 -31.54 -0.43
CA GLY A 88 6.25 -31.98 -1.76
C GLY A 88 6.99 -30.90 -2.54
N PRO A 89 7.52 -31.24 -3.74
CA PRO A 89 8.20 -30.25 -4.57
C PRO A 89 7.29 -29.07 -4.94
N PRO A 90 7.82 -27.83 -5.02
CA PRO A 90 9.23 -27.43 -4.89
C PRO A 90 9.68 -27.06 -3.46
N CYS A 91 8.94 -27.44 -2.42
CA CYS A 91 9.19 -27.05 -1.05
C CYS A 91 10.46 -27.68 -0.47
N SER A 92 11.29 -26.85 0.15
CA SER A 92 12.51 -27.28 0.84
C SER A 92 12.61 -26.64 2.23
N SER A 93 13.43 -27.18 3.09
CA SER A 93 13.65 -26.63 4.43
C SER A 93 14.27 -25.22 4.42
N GLN A 94 14.76 -24.75 3.30
CA GLN A 94 15.49 -23.47 3.20
C GLN A 94 14.60 -22.29 2.82
N TRP A 95 13.58 -22.51 1.98
CA TRP A 95 12.79 -21.45 1.36
C TRP A 95 11.29 -21.63 1.57
N SER A 96 10.55 -20.53 1.61
CA SER A 96 9.11 -20.53 1.44
C SER A 96 8.74 -21.10 0.09
N CYS A 97 7.51 -21.56 -0.09
CA CYS A 97 7.08 -22.23 -1.32
C CYS A 97 5.56 -22.24 -1.47
N ARG A 98 5.09 -22.48 -2.69
CA ARG A 98 3.69 -22.83 -2.96
C ARG A 98 3.57 -24.28 -3.41
N SER A 99 2.67 -25.05 -2.78
CA SER A 99 2.32 -26.41 -3.20
C SER A 99 0.80 -26.59 -3.21
N GLY A 100 0.24 -26.78 -4.39
CA GLY A 100 -1.21 -26.84 -4.58
C GLY A 100 -1.92 -25.57 -4.09
N SER A 101 -2.84 -25.71 -3.15
CA SER A 101 -3.52 -24.60 -2.48
C SER A 101 -2.82 -24.11 -1.22
N ASN A 102 -1.63 -24.62 -0.89
CA ASN A 102 -0.87 -24.18 0.26
C ASN A 102 0.21 -23.17 -0.15
N VAL A 103 0.16 -22.00 0.46
CA VAL A 103 1.19 -20.97 0.46
C VAL A 103 1.97 -21.15 1.76
N VAL A 104 3.18 -21.69 1.69
CA VAL A 104 3.94 -22.15 2.86
C VAL A 104 5.06 -21.16 3.15
N ILE A 105 4.94 -20.45 4.26
CA ILE A 105 5.93 -19.48 4.72
C ILE A 105 6.87 -20.20 5.71
N ASN A 106 8.16 -20.17 5.39
CA ASN A 106 9.20 -20.70 6.25
C ASN A 106 9.38 -19.80 7.47
N GLN A 107 9.22 -20.35 8.68
CA GLN A 107 9.30 -19.60 9.93
C GLN A 107 10.67 -18.93 10.13
N ASP A 108 11.77 -19.60 9.76
CA ASP A 108 13.11 -19.03 9.92
C ASP A 108 13.28 -17.78 9.06
N ARG A 109 12.70 -17.81 7.85
CA ARG A 109 12.68 -16.63 6.95
C ARG A 109 11.73 -15.56 7.45
N TRP A 110 10.60 -15.94 7.99
CA TRP A 110 9.66 -15.03 8.61
C TRP A 110 10.27 -14.26 9.78
N GLN A 111 11.09 -14.93 10.61
CA GLN A 111 11.71 -14.35 11.80
C GLN A 111 13.05 -13.65 11.52
N GLY A 112 13.78 -14.03 10.47
CA GLY A 112 15.14 -13.55 10.23
C GLY A 112 15.44 -12.98 8.84
N ALA A 113 14.47 -13.00 7.90
CA ALA A 113 14.70 -12.65 6.50
C ALA A 113 15.82 -13.49 5.85
N THR A 114 16.55 -12.90 4.91
CA THR A 114 17.78 -13.45 4.33
C THR A 114 18.90 -12.42 4.41
N SER A 115 20.15 -12.87 4.43
CA SER A 115 21.30 -11.97 4.45
C SER A 115 21.42 -11.09 3.20
N THR A 116 20.73 -11.44 2.14
CA THR A 116 20.71 -10.67 0.90
C THR A 116 19.63 -9.60 0.86
N TRP A 117 18.69 -9.60 1.83
CA TRP A 117 17.60 -8.63 1.87
C TRP A 117 18.04 -7.30 2.49
N PRO A 118 17.96 -6.16 1.77
CA PRO A 118 18.56 -4.91 2.24
C PRO A 118 17.65 -4.05 3.13
N TYR A 119 16.32 -4.30 3.18
CA TYR A 119 15.34 -3.37 3.76
C TYR A 119 14.80 -3.86 5.11
N GLY A 120 15.31 -4.54 5.90
CA GLY A 120 14.76 -4.96 7.20
C GLY A 120 13.65 -6.02 7.12
N LEU A 121 13.33 -6.59 8.27
CA LEU A 121 12.50 -7.79 8.39
C LEU A 121 11.05 -7.57 7.95
N ASP A 122 10.51 -6.41 8.28
CA ASP A 122 9.11 -6.11 8.02
C ASP A 122 8.80 -6.08 6.51
N SER A 123 9.64 -5.39 5.74
CA SER A 123 9.54 -5.37 4.28
C SER A 123 9.76 -6.76 3.66
N TYR A 124 10.67 -7.57 4.25
CA TYR A 124 10.85 -8.96 3.82
C TYR A 124 9.57 -9.79 3.98
N ARG A 125 8.85 -9.60 5.07
CA ARG A 125 7.59 -10.30 5.35
C ARG A 125 6.52 -9.99 4.30
N HIS A 126 6.39 -8.71 3.91
CA HIS A 126 5.51 -8.34 2.80
C HIS A 126 5.95 -9.00 1.48
N TYR A 127 7.25 -8.92 1.18
CA TYR A 127 7.80 -9.53 -0.02
C TYR A 127 7.50 -11.04 -0.09
N VAL A 128 7.82 -11.80 0.96
CA VAL A 128 7.66 -13.26 0.92
C VAL A 128 6.19 -13.68 0.83
N VAL A 129 5.28 -12.97 1.49
CA VAL A 129 3.83 -13.22 1.35
C VAL A 129 3.38 -12.93 -0.07
N ASN A 130 3.75 -11.76 -0.64
CA ASN A 130 3.40 -11.42 -2.00
C ASN A 130 3.98 -12.41 -3.02
N HIS A 131 5.24 -12.83 -2.86
CA HIS A 131 5.88 -13.79 -3.75
C HIS A 131 5.15 -15.14 -3.79
N GLU A 132 4.91 -15.71 -2.62
CA GLU A 132 4.28 -17.05 -2.54
C GLU A 132 2.79 -17.02 -2.90
N VAL A 133 2.08 -15.94 -2.56
CA VAL A 133 0.71 -15.74 -3.02
C VAL A 133 0.67 -15.49 -4.53
N GLY A 134 1.65 -14.79 -5.10
CA GLY A 134 1.80 -14.63 -6.54
C GLY A 134 1.87 -15.97 -7.29
N HIS A 135 2.58 -16.94 -6.73
CA HIS A 135 2.57 -18.31 -7.26
C HIS A 135 1.19 -18.97 -7.19
N TRP A 136 0.46 -18.74 -6.09
CA TRP A 136 -0.93 -19.22 -6.00
C TRP A 136 -1.85 -18.48 -6.99
N MET A 137 -1.60 -17.20 -7.25
CA MET A 137 -2.31 -16.40 -8.27
C MET A 137 -1.99 -16.86 -9.71
N GLY A 138 -1.09 -17.84 -9.89
CA GLY A 138 -0.77 -18.46 -11.18
C GLY A 138 0.46 -17.87 -11.87
N LEU A 139 1.29 -17.12 -11.16
CA LEU A 139 2.52 -16.55 -11.72
C LEU A 139 3.71 -17.48 -11.50
N GLY A 140 4.59 -17.53 -12.49
CA GLY A 140 5.92 -18.16 -12.39
C GLY A 140 6.97 -17.17 -11.89
N HIS A 141 8.20 -17.66 -11.65
CA HIS A 141 9.32 -16.78 -11.40
C HIS A 141 9.59 -15.84 -12.58
N ALA A 142 9.95 -14.61 -12.27
CA ALA A 142 10.34 -13.60 -13.23
C ALA A 142 11.82 -13.22 -13.06
N ASN A 143 12.43 -12.74 -14.14
CA ASN A 143 13.77 -12.19 -14.11
C ASN A 143 13.72 -10.65 -14.06
N CYS A 144 14.78 -10.05 -13.52
CA CYS A 144 15.01 -8.63 -13.63
C CYS A 144 15.32 -8.27 -15.10
N GLY A 145 14.34 -7.68 -15.79
CA GLY A 145 14.46 -7.34 -17.23
C GLY A 145 14.59 -5.84 -17.52
N GLY A 146 14.41 -4.97 -16.52
CA GLY A 146 14.34 -3.52 -16.74
C GLY A 146 15.68 -2.77 -16.73
N GLY A 147 16.81 -3.46 -16.57
CA GLY A 147 18.15 -2.84 -16.47
C GLY A 147 18.48 -2.28 -15.07
N ALA A 148 19.59 -1.58 -14.98
CA ALA A 148 20.11 -1.07 -13.73
C ALA A 148 19.15 -0.05 -13.08
N GLY A 149 18.81 -0.28 -11.80
CA GLY A 149 17.91 0.57 -11.03
C GLY A 149 16.42 0.34 -11.28
N ALA A 150 16.05 -0.50 -12.26
CA ALA A 150 14.66 -0.87 -12.44
C ALA A 150 14.16 -1.69 -11.24
N ARG A 151 12.88 -1.62 -11.00
CA ARG A 151 12.21 -2.37 -9.96
C ARG A 151 12.19 -3.85 -10.27
N ALA A 152 12.62 -4.70 -9.33
CA ALA A 152 12.51 -6.13 -9.49
C ALA A 152 11.03 -6.55 -9.52
N PRO A 153 10.61 -7.47 -10.40
CA PRO A 153 9.33 -8.13 -10.23
C PRO A 153 9.23 -8.76 -8.83
N VAL A 154 8.07 -8.72 -8.21
CA VAL A 154 7.89 -9.41 -6.92
C VAL A 154 8.11 -10.92 -7.08
N MET A 155 7.83 -11.44 -8.27
CA MET A 155 8.08 -12.84 -8.62
C MET A 155 9.56 -13.17 -8.93
N ALA A 156 10.47 -12.19 -8.89
CA ALA A 156 11.90 -12.48 -8.90
C ALA A 156 12.32 -13.13 -7.57
N GLN A 157 13.27 -14.07 -7.65
CA GLN A 157 13.77 -14.79 -6.47
C GLN A 157 14.69 -13.90 -5.61
N GLN A 158 14.15 -12.82 -5.08
CA GLN A 158 14.91 -11.79 -4.36
C GLN A 158 15.54 -12.34 -3.07
N SER A 159 14.89 -13.30 -2.38
CA SER A 159 15.46 -14.01 -1.24
C SER A 159 16.79 -14.72 -1.55
N LYS A 160 17.04 -15.03 -2.83
CA LYS A 160 18.25 -15.69 -3.32
C LYS A 160 19.20 -14.70 -3.99
N GLY A 161 19.01 -13.40 -3.78
CA GLY A 161 19.79 -12.35 -4.42
C GLY A 161 19.46 -12.16 -5.91
N GLY A 162 18.30 -12.62 -6.38
CA GLY A 162 17.89 -12.53 -7.78
C GLY A 162 17.78 -11.09 -8.31
N ALA A 163 17.37 -10.14 -7.47
CA ALA A 163 17.34 -8.73 -7.84
C ALA A 163 18.75 -8.16 -8.07
N ALA A 164 19.69 -8.47 -7.17
CA ALA A 164 21.08 -8.00 -7.28
C ALA A 164 21.78 -8.56 -8.52
N LYS A 165 21.51 -9.80 -8.90
CA LYS A 165 22.10 -10.44 -10.09
C LYS A 165 21.69 -9.76 -11.40
N GLY A 166 20.51 -9.15 -11.44
CA GLY A 166 19.99 -8.44 -12.61
C GLY A 166 20.13 -6.93 -12.54
N ALA A 167 20.89 -6.40 -11.57
CA ALA A 167 21.02 -4.96 -11.32
C ALA A 167 19.70 -4.22 -10.99
N CYS A 168 18.58 -4.92 -10.78
CA CYS A 168 17.35 -4.33 -10.29
C CYS A 168 17.46 -3.98 -8.80
N ARG A 169 16.76 -2.97 -8.38
CA ARG A 169 16.51 -2.74 -6.96
C ARG A 169 15.47 -3.73 -6.43
N PHE A 170 15.62 -4.11 -5.17
CA PHE A 170 14.67 -4.97 -4.48
C PHE A 170 13.30 -4.32 -4.40
N ASN A 171 12.26 -5.14 -4.40
CA ASN A 171 10.89 -4.68 -4.41
C ASN A 171 9.98 -5.61 -3.61
N VAL A 172 9.05 -5.02 -2.91
CA VAL A 172 8.12 -5.69 -1.99
C VAL A 172 6.78 -5.99 -2.65
N TRP A 173 6.36 -5.12 -3.58
CA TRP A 173 5.04 -5.15 -4.19
C TRP A 173 5.10 -5.61 -5.65
N PRO A 174 4.04 -6.25 -6.15
CA PRO A 174 3.99 -6.65 -7.55
C PRO A 174 4.00 -5.44 -8.48
N ASN A 175 4.66 -5.60 -9.63
CA ASN A 175 4.61 -4.62 -10.70
C ASN A 175 3.22 -4.64 -11.40
N PRO A 176 2.81 -3.58 -12.10
CA PRO A 176 1.51 -3.50 -12.77
C PRO A 176 1.23 -4.68 -13.71
N ASP A 177 2.25 -5.17 -14.43
CA ASP A 177 2.11 -6.34 -15.30
C ASP A 177 1.83 -7.63 -14.53
N GLU A 178 2.45 -7.80 -13.36
CA GLU A 178 2.22 -8.93 -12.47
C GLU A 178 0.80 -8.88 -11.90
N ILE A 179 0.34 -7.70 -11.47
CA ILE A 179 -1.04 -7.50 -10.99
C ILE A 179 -2.03 -7.81 -12.10
N SER A 180 -1.80 -7.30 -13.32
CA SER A 180 -2.67 -7.54 -14.47
C SER A 180 -2.78 -9.02 -14.81
N ALA A 181 -1.66 -9.73 -14.83
CA ALA A 181 -1.64 -11.16 -15.12
C ALA A 181 -2.32 -11.98 -14.02
N ALA A 182 -2.01 -11.71 -12.75
CA ALA A 182 -2.60 -12.38 -11.59
C ALA A 182 -4.13 -12.17 -11.53
N SER A 183 -4.59 -10.94 -11.76
CA SER A 183 -6.02 -10.60 -11.73
C SER A 183 -6.79 -11.33 -12.84
N ARG A 184 -6.26 -11.34 -14.07
CA ARG A 184 -6.87 -12.12 -15.18
C ARG A 184 -6.97 -13.60 -14.84
N ASN A 185 -5.93 -14.20 -14.23
CA ASN A 185 -5.95 -15.59 -13.81
C ASN A 185 -7.03 -15.88 -12.77
N ARG A 186 -7.54 -14.86 -12.09
CA ARG A 186 -8.60 -14.94 -11.06
C ARG A 186 -9.91 -14.35 -11.52
N GLY A 187 -10.02 -13.94 -12.78
CA GLY A 187 -11.24 -13.39 -13.37
C GLY A 187 -11.64 -12.04 -12.78
N ALA A 188 -10.66 -11.17 -12.54
CA ALA A 188 -10.84 -9.80 -12.13
C ALA A 188 -10.10 -8.83 -13.07
N THR A 189 -10.60 -7.61 -13.17
CA THR A 189 -9.98 -6.53 -13.92
C THR A 189 -9.37 -5.55 -12.91
N PRO A 190 -8.04 -5.33 -12.92
CA PRO A 190 -7.42 -4.39 -12.01
C PRO A 190 -8.01 -3.00 -12.14
N ARG A 191 -8.25 -2.35 -11.01
CA ARG A 191 -8.76 -0.98 -10.94
C ARG A 191 -7.58 -0.03 -10.78
N TYR A 192 -6.93 0.29 -11.89
CA TYR A 192 -5.74 1.17 -11.86
C TYR A 192 -6.07 2.66 -11.72
N SER A 193 -7.31 3.07 -11.93
CA SER A 193 -7.71 4.46 -11.71
C SER A 193 -7.75 4.77 -10.22
N GLY A 194 -6.62 5.17 -9.68
CA GLY A 194 -6.43 5.50 -8.27
C GLY A 194 -5.57 4.51 -7.48
N VAL A 195 -5.05 3.44 -8.09
CA VAL A 195 -3.97 2.67 -7.49
C VAL A 195 -2.67 3.42 -7.75
N PRO A 196 -2.01 3.95 -6.72
CA PRO A 196 -0.68 4.50 -6.92
C PRO A 196 0.21 3.45 -7.57
N ASN A 197 0.99 3.85 -8.58
CA ASN A 197 2.13 3.04 -8.98
C ASN A 197 2.86 2.67 -7.67
N PRO A 198 3.25 1.41 -7.46
CA PRO A 198 3.94 1.05 -6.22
C PRO A 198 5.21 1.85 -5.94
N ASP A 199 5.75 2.54 -6.95
CA ASP A 199 6.85 3.51 -6.83
C ASP A 199 6.38 4.94 -6.60
N ASP A 200 5.07 5.21 -6.66
CA ASP A 200 4.54 6.54 -6.42
C ASP A 200 4.29 6.74 -4.93
N PRO A 201 4.56 7.93 -4.40
CA PRO A 201 4.12 8.27 -3.07
C PRO A 201 2.59 8.20 -3.00
N PHE A 202 2.08 7.85 -1.85
CA PHE A 202 0.65 7.76 -1.56
C PHE A 202 0.35 8.45 -0.23
N GLY A 203 -0.91 8.81 -0.03
CA GLY A 203 -1.29 9.53 1.17
C GLY A 203 -2.64 10.19 1.03
N SER A 204 -2.93 11.11 1.92
CA SER A 204 -4.19 11.83 1.99
C SER A 204 -3.98 13.28 2.44
N LEU A 205 -4.80 14.16 1.92
CA LEU A 205 -5.14 15.45 2.54
C LEU A 205 -6.35 15.20 3.44
N ASP A 206 -6.12 15.10 4.76
CA ASP A 206 -7.16 14.70 5.71
C ASP A 206 -8.09 15.87 6.08
N SER A 207 -7.55 17.08 6.15
CA SER A 207 -8.35 18.28 6.42
C SER A 207 -7.70 19.56 5.94
N VAL A 208 -8.55 20.51 5.59
CA VAL A 208 -8.21 21.90 5.27
C VAL A 208 -9.00 22.81 6.20
N THR A 209 -8.29 23.72 6.89
CA THR A 209 -8.91 24.74 7.71
C THR A 209 -8.56 26.11 7.13
N VAL A 210 -9.56 26.92 6.88
CA VAL A 210 -9.41 28.25 6.26
C VAL A 210 -9.68 29.34 7.30
N GLU A 211 -8.69 30.19 7.56
CA GLU A 211 -8.85 31.44 8.29
C GLU A 211 -9.25 32.55 7.31
N ARG A 212 -10.24 33.36 7.71
CA ARG A 212 -10.83 34.36 6.82
C ARG A 212 -10.72 35.76 7.42
N ASP A 213 -10.61 36.77 6.55
CA ASP A 213 -10.67 38.18 6.96
C ASP A 213 -12.11 38.62 7.32
N ALA A 214 -12.26 39.91 7.71
CA ALA A 214 -13.54 40.48 8.06
C ALA A 214 -14.56 40.51 6.90
N GLN A 215 -14.10 40.33 5.68
CA GLN A 215 -14.91 40.25 4.45
C GLN A 215 -15.22 38.79 4.06
N GLY A 216 -14.80 37.79 4.87
CA GLY A 216 -15.01 36.38 4.61
C GLY A 216 -14.06 35.77 3.59
N ARG A 217 -13.03 36.50 3.15
CA ARG A 217 -12.05 35.99 2.15
C ARG A 217 -10.94 35.20 2.82
N PRO A 218 -10.41 34.15 2.19
CA PRO A 218 -9.33 33.35 2.75
C PRO A 218 -8.08 34.22 2.94
N VAL A 219 -7.36 34.04 4.06
CA VAL A 219 -6.10 34.70 4.34
C VAL A 219 -5.01 33.74 4.77
N LYS A 220 -5.41 32.63 5.38
CA LYS A 220 -4.50 31.57 5.78
C LYS A 220 -5.18 30.20 5.66
N VAL A 221 -4.43 29.20 5.27
CA VAL A 221 -4.91 27.81 5.14
C VAL A 221 -3.98 26.91 5.92
N ARG A 222 -4.56 26.04 6.77
CA ARG A 222 -3.86 24.94 7.43
C ARG A 222 -4.24 23.64 6.75
N LEU A 223 -3.23 22.86 6.41
CA LEU A 223 -3.32 21.61 5.67
C LEU A 223 -2.78 20.50 6.56
N VAL A 224 -3.60 19.51 6.84
CA VAL A 224 -3.24 18.35 7.64
C VAL A 224 -3.46 17.09 6.82
N GLY A 225 -2.50 16.17 6.86
CA GLY A 225 -2.59 14.93 6.16
C GLY A 225 -1.37 14.05 6.39
N TRP A 226 -1.17 13.13 5.48
CA TRP A 226 -0.01 12.24 5.54
C TRP A 226 0.40 11.81 4.14
N THR A 227 1.66 11.41 3.99
CA THR A 227 2.17 10.77 2.78
C THR A 227 3.33 9.86 3.11
N ALA A 228 3.42 8.79 2.38
CA ALA A 228 4.48 7.80 2.48
C ALA A 228 4.82 7.26 1.09
N ASP A 229 6.00 6.67 0.97
CA ASP A 229 6.45 5.95 -0.22
C ASP A 229 6.92 4.57 0.23
N GLY A 230 6.45 3.52 -0.44
CA GLY A 230 6.77 2.14 -0.09
C GLY A 230 8.26 1.81 -0.17
N ASP A 231 9.03 2.65 -0.84
CA ASP A 231 10.46 2.47 -1.06
C ASP A 231 11.35 3.09 0.03
N THR A 232 10.77 3.90 0.92
CA THR A 232 11.52 4.58 1.97
C THR A 232 10.74 4.72 3.27
N ARG A 233 11.44 4.72 4.39
CA ARG A 233 10.91 5.11 5.70
C ARG A 233 11.11 6.60 6.01
N ASN A 234 11.81 7.31 5.13
CA ASN A 234 12.08 8.71 5.34
C ASN A 234 10.82 9.55 5.07
N PRO A 235 10.63 10.64 5.81
CA PRO A 235 9.62 11.63 5.49
C PRO A 235 9.74 12.15 4.06
N LEU A 236 8.61 12.35 3.41
CA LEU A 236 8.55 12.85 2.04
C LEU A 236 8.31 14.36 1.99
N GLY A 237 8.80 14.99 0.94
CA GLY A 237 8.44 16.36 0.60
C GLY A 237 7.01 16.46 0.09
N VAL A 238 6.31 17.48 0.53
CA VAL A 238 4.93 17.79 0.15
C VAL A 238 4.89 19.16 -0.51
N ALA A 239 4.50 19.22 -1.78
CA ALA A 239 4.29 20.45 -2.51
C ALA A 239 2.86 20.94 -2.29
N ILE A 240 2.71 22.22 -1.97
CA ILE A 240 1.43 22.89 -1.76
C ILE A 240 1.21 23.84 -2.92
N LEU A 241 0.09 23.68 -3.62
CA LEU A 241 -0.27 24.47 -4.78
C LEU A 241 -1.54 25.26 -4.45
N VAL A 242 -1.54 26.55 -4.79
CA VAL A 242 -2.71 27.42 -4.75
C VAL A 242 -3.07 27.79 -6.18
N ASP A 243 -4.30 27.52 -6.58
CA ASP A 243 -4.80 27.74 -7.95
C ASP A 243 -3.89 27.16 -9.04
N GLY A 244 -3.30 25.99 -8.75
CA GLY A 244 -2.39 25.28 -9.64
C GLY A 244 -0.95 25.78 -9.66
N GLN A 245 -0.62 26.85 -8.92
CA GLN A 245 0.73 27.38 -8.80
C GLN A 245 1.38 26.90 -7.50
N LEU A 246 2.66 26.55 -7.55
CA LEU A 246 3.42 26.17 -6.36
C LEU A 246 3.51 27.35 -5.39
N ALA A 247 2.97 27.17 -4.19
CA ALA A 247 2.95 28.18 -3.13
C ALA A 247 4.00 27.91 -2.05
N ASP A 248 4.17 26.63 -1.65
CA ASP A 248 5.09 26.27 -0.57
C ASP A 248 5.45 24.79 -0.60
N PHE A 249 6.39 24.40 0.27
CA PHE A 249 6.76 23.02 0.54
C PHE A 249 6.70 22.71 2.05
N ALA A 250 6.24 21.52 2.38
CA ALA A 250 6.28 20.98 3.72
C ALA A 250 7.04 19.64 3.74
N LEU A 251 7.38 19.15 4.94
CA LEU A 251 7.90 17.81 5.14
C LEU A 251 6.87 16.99 5.93
N ALA A 252 6.63 15.76 5.48
CA ALA A 252 5.71 14.83 6.14
C ALA A 252 6.45 14.09 7.28
N ASP A 253 6.92 14.82 8.28
CA ASP A 253 7.75 14.34 9.40
C ASP A 253 6.99 14.23 10.74
N LYS A 254 5.71 14.54 10.76
CA LYS A 254 4.90 14.49 11.99
C LYS A 254 4.47 13.06 12.28
N GLU A 255 4.43 12.75 13.58
CA GLU A 255 4.00 11.44 14.05
C GLU A 255 2.53 11.15 13.71
N ARG A 256 2.30 9.98 13.12
CA ARG A 256 0.99 9.42 12.77
C ARG A 256 0.91 7.96 13.27
N PRO A 257 0.76 7.76 14.58
CA PRO A 257 0.71 6.41 15.16
C PRO A 257 -0.49 5.58 14.68
N ASP A 258 -1.52 6.23 14.15
CA ASP A 258 -2.66 5.58 13.50
C ASP A 258 -2.23 4.82 12.24
N LEU A 259 -1.26 5.33 11.48
CA LEU A 259 -0.74 4.68 10.28
C LEU A 259 0.00 3.38 10.60
N ALA A 260 0.62 3.25 11.76
CA ALA A 260 1.33 2.03 12.16
C ALA A 260 0.42 0.79 12.18
N LYS A 261 -0.89 0.96 12.30
CA LYS A 261 -1.88 -0.12 12.22
C LYS A 261 -2.06 -0.65 10.79
N PHE A 262 -1.83 0.20 9.79
CA PHE A 262 -2.07 -0.09 8.38
C PHE A 262 -0.77 -0.23 7.59
N LEU A 263 0.28 0.48 8.04
CA LEU A 263 1.57 0.58 7.37
C LEU A 263 2.73 0.37 8.35
N PRO A 264 2.75 -0.73 9.11
CA PRO A 264 3.70 -0.93 10.22
C PRO A 264 5.17 -0.94 9.77
N TYR A 265 5.40 -1.21 8.50
CA TYR A 265 6.74 -1.29 7.91
C TYR A 265 7.35 0.09 7.57
N LEU A 266 6.54 1.13 7.47
CA LEU A 266 7.02 2.49 7.12
C LEU A 266 7.40 3.32 8.34
N GLY A 267 6.88 3.00 9.52
CA GLY A 267 7.04 3.81 10.72
C GLY A 267 5.89 4.80 10.88
N THR A 268 6.08 5.81 11.72
CA THR A 268 5.01 6.74 12.11
C THR A 268 5.23 8.18 11.65
N ALA A 269 6.46 8.55 11.27
CA ALA A 269 6.82 9.92 10.89
C ALA A 269 6.49 10.20 9.41
N HIS A 270 5.19 10.26 9.10
CA HIS A 270 4.67 10.45 7.74
C HIS A 270 3.52 11.48 7.66
N GLY A 271 3.23 12.18 8.75
CA GLY A 271 2.23 13.24 8.78
C GLY A 271 2.78 14.58 8.37
N TYR A 272 1.93 15.42 7.80
CA TYR A 272 2.19 16.85 7.66
C TYR A 272 1.08 17.65 8.32
N ASP A 273 1.46 18.81 8.90
CA ASP A 273 0.59 19.83 9.47
C ASP A 273 1.27 21.16 9.17
N HIS A 274 0.74 21.87 8.18
CA HIS A 274 1.40 23.02 7.62
C HIS A 274 0.41 24.15 7.36
N GLU A 275 0.86 25.39 7.65
CA GLU A 275 0.07 26.60 7.43
C GLU A 275 0.74 27.46 6.37
N ILE A 276 -0.06 27.99 5.46
CA ILE A 276 0.37 28.95 4.44
C ILE A 276 -0.53 30.18 4.46
N MET A 277 0.04 31.33 4.15
CA MET A 277 -0.73 32.53 3.80
C MET A 277 -1.18 32.40 2.35
N VAL A 278 -2.43 32.77 2.08
CA VAL A 278 -2.98 32.75 0.73
C VAL A 278 -3.49 34.12 0.32
N ASP A 279 -3.52 34.37 -0.98
CA ASP A 279 -4.16 35.57 -1.51
C ASP A 279 -5.67 35.52 -1.21
N PRO A 280 -6.31 36.67 -0.85
CA PRO A 280 -7.75 36.74 -0.64
C PRO A 280 -8.61 36.30 -1.83
N SER A 281 -8.04 36.20 -3.02
CA SER A 281 -8.69 35.68 -4.23
C SER A 281 -8.49 34.18 -4.46
N ALA A 282 -7.74 33.48 -3.61
CA ALA A 282 -7.48 32.05 -3.75
C ALA A 282 -8.77 31.23 -3.76
N GLU A 283 -8.87 30.28 -4.68
CA GLU A 283 -10.05 29.45 -4.88
C GLU A 283 -9.82 28.00 -4.45
N VAL A 284 -8.67 27.42 -4.78
CA VAL A 284 -8.39 26.00 -4.55
C VAL A 284 -6.97 25.81 -4.01
N VAL A 285 -6.83 24.99 -3.00
CA VAL A 285 -5.53 24.51 -2.52
C VAL A 285 -5.41 23.01 -2.76
N CYS A 286 -4.31 22.60 -3.36
CA CYS A 286 -3.97 21.20 -3.62
C CYS A 286 -2.66 20.81 -2.93
N VAL A 287 -2.56 19.54 -2.54
CA VAL A 287 -1.35 18.96 -1.95
C VAL A 287 -0.87 17.82 -2.82
N SER A 288 0.42 17.77 -3.08
CA SER A 288 1.07 16.70 -3.85
C SER A 288 2.34 16.23 -3.16
N ALA A 289 2.55 14.93 -3.12
CA ALA A 289 3.76 14.33 -2.58
C ALA A 289 4.81 14.09 -3.67
N GLY A 290 6.07 14.35 -3.37
CA GLY A 290 7.20 14.02 -4.23
C GLY A 290 7.76 12.64 -3.92
N GLY A 291 7.91 11.77 -4.94
CA GLY A 291 8.56 10.47 -4.81
C GLY A 291 10.08 10.62 -4.61
N VAL A 292 10.70 9.59 -4.01
CA VAL A 292 12.16 9.57 -3.79
C VAL A 292 12.93 9.08 -5.00
N SER A 293 12.26 8.51 -5.98
CA SER A 293 12.89 7.99 -7.21
C SER A 293 13.05 9.08 -8.26
N ALA A 294 14.22 9.14 -8.88
CA ALA A 294 14.51 10.14 -9.91
C ALA A 294 13.56 9.98 -11.12
N GLY A 295 12.85 11.07 -11.44
CA GLY A 295 11.99 11.12 -12.62
C GLY A 295 10.49 10.91 -12.36
N TYR A 296 10.07 10.74 -11.12
CA TYR A 296 8.65 10.60 -10.80
C TYR A 296 7.97 11.95 -10.56
N PRO A 297 6.77 12.14 -11.14
CA PRO A 297 5.99 13.35 -10.93
C PRO A 297 5.46 13.39 -9.49
N PHE A 298 5.13 14.59 -9.02
CA PHE A 298 4.37 14.75 -7.80
C PHE A 298 3.00 14.07 -7.92
N VAL A 299 2.68 13.21 -6.96
CA VAL A 299 1.36 12.57 -6.88
C VAL A 299 0.42 13.43 -6.06
N ARG A 300 -0.74 13.75 -6.63
CA ARG A 300 -1.75 14.55 -5.95
C ARG A 300 -2.40 13.76 -4.81
N LEU A 301 -2.30 14.27 -3.59
CA LEU A 301 -2.90 13.69 -2.38
C LEU A 301 -4.34 14.16 -2.16
N GLY A 302 -4.65 15.37 -2.56
CA GLY A 302 -5.99 15.94 -2.46
C GLY A 302 -6.02 17.41 -2.80
N CYS A 303 -7.23 17.95 -2.96
CA CYS A 303 -7.52 19.37 -3.13
C CYS A 303 -8.77 19.75 -2.34
N ASP A 304 -8.86 21.01 -1.94
CA ASP A 304 -10.07 21.57 -1.35
C ASP A 304 -10.32 22.99 -1.84
N VAL A 305 -11.58 23.39 -1.84
CA VAL A 305 -12.02 24.76 -2.19
C VAL A 305 -11.87 25.65 -0.96
N VAL A 306 -11.15 26.74 -1.10
CA VAL A 306 -10.85 27.69 0.00
C VAL A 306 -11.61 29.02 -0.15
N LYS A 307 -12.30 29.23 -1.26
CA LYS A 307 -13.11 30.42 -1.55
C LYS A 307 -14.32 30.56 -0.65
#